data_b6c356ac5563ec7eeea4ddaa12dfdcb1
#
_entry.id   b6c356ac5563ec7eeea4ddaa12dfdcb1
#
_cell.length_a   1.000
_cell.length_b   1.000
_cell.length_c   1.000
_cell.angle_alpha   90.00
_cell.angle_beta   90.00
_cell.angle_gamma   90.00
#
_symmetry.space_group_name_H-M   'P 1'
#
loop_
_entity.id
_entity.type
_entity.pdbx_description
1 polymer ?
#
loop_
_entity_poly.entity_id
_entity_poly.type
_entity_poly.pdbx_seq_one_letter_code
_entity_poly.pdbx_strand_id
1 'polypeptide(L)'
;MKRFTFILLSLSALFALCFSSCETNNVYLNTKTLYYSVGFNDWQVGGDDASGDYLYYTFREPYLTSDIFNNGLIVPYMVFSDGRLTPLPFSDFWIDKTYGKIEEQITCEIEPGRVTFILKADDHGVDPYYYDTYNFVLKLAW
;
A
#
# COMPACT_ATOMS: atom_id res chain seq x y z
N MET A 1 -54.73 -15.53 34.56
CA MET A 1 -54.52 -14.89 33.27
C MET A 1 -53.75 -13.57 33.36
N LYS A 2 -53.92 -12.69 34.34
CA LYS A 2 -53.20 -11.39 34.42
C LYS A 2 -51.68 -11.49 34.59
N ARG A 3 -51.13 -12.53 35.21
CA ARG A 3 -49.67 -12.69 35.43
C ARG A 3 -48.91 -13.11 34.16
N PHE A 4 -49.54 -13.85 33.26
CA PHE A 4 -48.93 -14.26 31.99
C PHE A 4 -48.78 -13.09 31.00
N THR A 5 -49.73 -12.17 31.03
CA THR A 5 -49.74 -10.98 30.15
C THR A 5 -48.58 -10.02 30.50
N PHE A 6 -48.22 -9.89 31.77
CA PHE A 6 -47.11 -9.07 32.23
C PHE A 6 -45.74 -9.63 31.81
N ILE A 7 -45.58 -10.94 31.84
CA ILE A 7 -44.34 -11.60 31.44
C ILE A 7 -44.13 -11.47 29.93
N LEU A 8 -45.18 -11.60 29.13
CA LEU A 8 -45.09 -11.42 27.68
C LEU A 8 -44.77 -9.97 27.30
N LEU A 9 -45.33 -8.97 28.01
CA LEU A 9 -45.02 -7.56 27.77
C LEU A 9 -43.59 -7.19 28.15
N SER A 10 -43.05 -7.76 29.22
CA SER A 10 -41.67 -7.51 29.63
C SER A 10 -40.65 -8.14 28.68
N LEU A 11 -40.95 -9.31 28.10
CA LEU A 11 -40.07 -9.98 27.13
C LEU A 11 -40.02 -9.23 25.79
N SER A 12 -41.19 -8.70 25.36
CA SER A 12 -41.23 -7.89 24.11
C SER A 12 -40.50 -6.54 24.21
N ALA A 13 -40.52 -5.92 25.41
CA ALA A 13 -39.77 -4.70 25.69
C ALA A 13 -38.25 -4.93 25.70
N LEU A 14 -37.81 -6.10 26.22
CA LEU A 14 -36.37 -6.46 26.16
C LEU A 14 -35.89 -6.73 24.74
N PHE A 15 -36.72 -7.35 23.90
CA PHE A 15 -36.37 -7.61 22.50
C PHE A 15 -36.27 -6.32 21.68
N ALA A 16 -37.12 -5.32 21.96
CA ALA A 16 -37.08 -4.04 21.27
C ALA A 16 -35.77 -3.22 21.55
N LEU A 17 -35.17 -3.42 22.73
CA LEU A 17 -33.91 -2.75 23.10
C LEU A 17 -32.68 -3.37 22.43
N CYS A 18 -32.77 -4.64 22.00
CA CYS A 18 -31.64 -5.29 21.32
C CYS A 18 -31.48 -4.87 19.84
N PHE A 19 -32.51 -4.30 19.23
CA PHE A 19 -32.45 -3.88 17.81
C PHE A 19 -32.09 -2.41 17.61
N SER A 20 -31.99 -1.61 18.68
CA SER A 20 -31.67 -0.18 18.57
C SER A 20 -30.17 0.14 18.63
N SER A 21 -29.29 -0.86 18.62
CA SER A 21 -27.83 -0.65 18.76
C SER A 21 -27.03 -0.77 17.46
N CYS A 22 -27.67 -0.72 16.30
CA CYS A 22 -26.93 -0.59 15.05
C CYS A 22 -27.03 0.87 14.57
N GLU A 23 -26.30 1.76 15.23
CA GLU A 23 -25.93 3.04 14.61
C GLU A 23 -25.02 2.72 13.43
N THR A 24 -25.59 2.71 12.23
CA THR A 24 -24.82 2.77 11.00
C THR A 24 -24.20 4.16 10.93
N ASN A 25 -23.05 4.32 11.57
CA ASN A 25 -22.19 5.46 11.28
C ASN A 25 -21.77 5.33 9.81
N ASN A 26 -22.45 6.06 8.92
CA ASN A 26 -22.00 6.23 7.55
C ASN A 26 -20.72 7.07 7.58
N VAL A 27 -19.61 6.41 7.82
CA VAL A 27 -18.29 7.02 7.66
C VAL A 27 -18.08 7.15 6.15
N TYR A 28 -18.25 8.36 5.62
CA TYR A 28 -17.87 8.67 4.25
C TYR A 28 -16.34 8.71 4.18
N LEU A 29 -15.74 7.64 3.73
CA LEU A 29 -14.31 7.57 3.50
C LEU A 29 -13.99 8.30 2.19
N ASN A 30 -13.17 9.34 2.26
CA ASN A 30 -12.57 9.91 1.07
C ASN A 30 -11.54 8.91 0.53
N THR A 31 -11.49 8.75 -0.78
CA THR A 31 -10.52 7.86 -1.43
C THR A 31 -9.84 8.55 -2.59
N LYS A 32 -8.58 8.22 -2.82
CA LYS A 32 -7.83 8.69 -3.98
C LYS A 32 -6.85 7.63 -4.45
N THR A 33 -6.68 7.56 -5.77
CA THR A 33 -5.65 6.73 -6.39
C THR A 33 -4.66 7.64 -7.10
N LEU A 34 -3.37 7.47 -6.79
CA LEU A 34 -2.27 8.18 -7.41
C LEU A 34 -1.47 7.19 -8.24
N TYR A 35 -1.01 7.62 -9.41
CA TYR A 35 -0.30 6.79 -10.38
C TYR A 35 1.11 7.35 -10.58
N TYR A 36 2.10 6.45 -10.60
CA TYR A 36 3.50 6.78 -10.78
C TYR A 36 4.13 5.86 -11.81
N SER A 37 5.10 6.39 -12.54
CA SER A 37 5.89 5.62 -13.49
C SER A 37 7.34 6.04 -13.35
N VAL A 38 8.25 5.09 -13.18
CA VAL A 38 9.69 5.31 -13.10
C VAL A 38 10.31 4.61 -14.30
N GLY A 39 10.80 5.38 -15.25
CA GLY A 39 11.53 4.87 -16.41
C GLY A 39 12.92 4.40 -16.03
N PHE A 40 13.53 3.56 -16.85
CA PHE A 40 14.85 3.00 -16.54
C PHE A 40 15.94 4.08 -16.36
N ASN A 41 15.83 5.21 -17.04
CA ASN A 41 16.77 6.33 -16.91
C ASN A 41 16.51 7.26 -15.73
N ASP A 42 15.38 7.08 -15.05
CA ASP A 42 14.95 7.98 -13.97
C ASP A 42 15.50 7.53 -12.60
N TRP A 43 15.87 6.26 -12.50
CA TRP A 43 16.39 5.69 -11.26
C TRP A 43 17.71 6.35 -10.85
N GLN A 44 17.82 6.64 -9.56
CA GLN A 44 19.03 7.14 -8.93
C GLN A 44 19.68 6.02 -8.12
N VAL A 45 20.99 5.97 -8.11
CA VAL A 45 21.75 5.01 -7.30
C VAL A 45 21.93 5.59 -5.91
N GLY A 46 21.57 4.80 -4.91
CA GLY A 46 21.83 5.06 -3.49
C GLY A 46 22.56 3.89 -2.88
N GLY A 47 22.92 4.03 -1.61
CA GLY A 47 23.63 3.00 -0.87
C GLY A 47 25.01 3.43 -0.40
N ASP A 48 25.64 2.54 0.33
CA ASP A 48 27.03 2.65 0.80
C ASP A 48 27.64 1.24 0.88
N ASP A 49 28.95 1.16 1.12
CA ASP A 49 29.68 -0.12 1.22
C ASP A 49 29.10 -1.10 2.26
N ALA A 50 28.33 -0.62 3.22
CA ALA A 50 27.75 -1.42 4.29
C ALA A 50 26.31 -1.87 3.98
N SER A 51 25.52 -1.05 3.29
CA SER A 51 24.12 -1.32 2.96
C SER A 51 23.91 -1.97 1.59
N GLY A 52 24.95 -1.99 0.76
CA GLY A 52 24.88 -2.33 -0.66
C GLY A 52 24.19 -1.25 -1.49
N ASP A 53 24.36 -1.33 -2.79
CA ASP A 53 23.74 -0.40 -3.72
C ASP A 53 22.25 -0.71 -3.90
N TYR A 54 21.47 0.32 -4.14
CA TYR A 54 20.05 0.22 -4.49
C TYR A 54 19.66 1.34 -5.47
N LEU A 55 18.60 1.11 -6.21
CA LEU A 55 17.96 2.14 -7.03
C LEU A 55 16.81 2.77 -6.27
N TYR A 56 16.65 4.07 -6.42
CA TYR A 56 15.50 4.76 -5.85
C TYR A 56 15.02 5.89 -6.76
N TYR A 57 13.75 6.24 -6.61
CA TYR A 57 13.16 7.44 -7.19
C TYR A 57 12.15 8.06 -6.25
N THR A 58 12.25 9.38 -6.06
CA THR A 58 11.38 10.13 -5.14
C THR A 58 10.46 11.07 -5.91
N PHE A 59 9.16 10.89 -5.73
CA PHE A 59 8.13 11.80 -6.21
C PHE A 59 7.74 12.80 -5.13
N ARG A 60 7.56 14.06 -5.50
CA ARG A 60 6.87 15.03 -4.67
C ARG A 60 5.35 14.79 -4.80
N GLU A 61 4.69 14.54 -3.67
CA GLU A 61 3.27 14.19 -3.65
C GLU A 61 2.50 15.10 -2.66
N PRO A 62 1.96 16.24 -3.13
CA PRO A 62 1.26 17.20 -2.28
C PRO A 62 0.00 16.65 -1.60
N TYR A 63 -0.59 15.56 -2.14
CA TYR A 63 -1.74 14.91 -1.52
C TYR A 63 -1.38 14.14 -0.25
N LEU A 64 -0.12 13.77 -0.06
CA LEU A 64 0.36 13.15 1.17
C LEU A 64 0.57 14.22 2.25
N THR A 65 -0.54 14.82 2.70
CA THR A 65 -0.50 15.75 3.82
C THR A 65 -0.16 15.03 5.12
N SER A 66 0.31 15.76 6.13
CA SER A 66 0.57 15.19 7.46
C SER A 66 -0.68 14.55 8.08
N ASP A 67 -1.87 15.06 7.77
CA ASP A 67 -3.13 14.50 8.25
C ASP A 67 -3.42 13.14 7.59
N ILE A 68 -3.33 13.05 6.26
CA ILE A 68 -3.51 11.78 5.54
C ILE A 68 -2.43 10.76 5.96
N PHE A 69 -1.19 11.21 6.15
CA PHE A 69 -0.10 10.33 6.59
C PHE A 69 -0.36 9.73 7.98
N ASN A 70 -0.83 10.55 8.93
CA ASN A 70 -1.02 10.12 10.31
C ASN A 70 -2.35 9.37 10.55
N ASN A 71 -3.41 9.70 9.82
CA ASN A 71 -4.77 9.25 10.10
C ASN A 71 -5.40 8.44 8.97
N GLY A 72 -4.81 8.48 7.76
CA GLY A 72 -5.30 7.76 6.59
C GLY A 72 -4.74 6.35 6.46
N LEU A 73 -5.37 5.57 5.60
CA LEU A 73 -4.82 4.31 5.10
C LEU A 73 -4.11 4.59 3.77
N ILE A 74 -2.84 4.19 3.67
CA ILE A 74 -2.03 4.37 2.48
C ILE A 74 -1.48 3.00 2.08
N VAL A 75 -1.81 2.55 0.87
CA VAL A 75 -1.36 1.23 0.37
C VAL A 75 -0.69 1.40 -0.98
N PRO A 76 0.64 1.15 -1.05
CA PRO A 76 1.38 1.15 -2.30
C PRO A 76 1.25 -0.20 -3.01
N TYR A 77 1.18 -0.16 -4.35
CA TYR A 77 1.15 -1.33 -5.22
C TYR A 77 2.11 -1.16 -6.39
N MET A 78 2.72 -2.24 -6.81
CA MET A 78 3.31 -2.40 -8.14
C MET A 78 2.20 -2.78 -9.14
N VAL A 79 2.30 -2.25 -10.37
CA VAL A 79 1.37 -2.54 -11.48
C VAL A 79 2.12 -3.35 -12.53
N PHE A 80 1.67 -4.57 -12.79
CA PHE A 80 2.22 -5.41 -13.85
C PHE A 80 1.66 -5.02 -15.22
N SER A 81 2.34 -5.45 -16.29
CA SER A 81 1.92 -5.18 -17.68
C SER A 81 0.54 -5.74 -18.05
N ASP A 82 0.08 -6.77 -17.34
CA ASP A 82 -1.27 -7.34 -17.48
C ASP A 82 -2.34 -6.62 -16.63
N GLY A 83 -1.96 -5.56 -15.94
CA GLY A 83 -2.84 -4.74 -15.08
C GLY A 83 -3.03 -5.28 -13.67
N ARG A 84 -2.37 -6.38 -13.28
CA ARG A 84 -2.41 -6.87 -11.89
C ARG A 84 -1.74 -5.88 -10.96
N LEU A 85 -2.32 -5.74 -9.75
CA LEU A 85 -1.77 -4.95 -8.65
C LEU A 85 -1.23 -5.91 -7.59
N THR A 86 0.03 -5.72 -7.22
CA THR A 86 0.65 -6.44 -6.09
C THR A 86 1.08 -5.44 -5.04
N PRO A 87 0.66 -5.61 -3.77
CA PRO A 87 1.06 -4.69 -2.71
C PRO A 87 2.56 -4.73 -2.47
N LEU A 88 3.14 -3.58 -2.11
CA LEU A 88 4.54 -3.48 -1.68
C LEU A 88 4.65 -3.72 -0.16
N PRO A 89 5.76 -4.32 0.31
CA PRO A 89 6.94 -4.76 -0.44
C PRO A 89 6.64 -5.98 -1.32
N PHE A 90 7.28 -6.05 -2.47
CA PHE A 90 7.20 -7.17 -3.41
C PHE A 90 8.60 -7.71 -3.67
N SER A 91 8.75 -9.04 -3.76
CA SER A 91 10.00 -9.69 -4.15
C SER A 91 9.70 -10.73 -5.22
N ASP A 92 10.58 -10.80 -6.20
CA ASP A 92 10.57 -11.79 -7.26
C ASP A 92 12.02 -12.24 -7.56
N PHE A 93 12.17 -13.23 -8.40
CA PHE A 93 13.48 -13.66 -8.85
C PHE A 93 13.45 -14.11 -10.31
N TRP A 94 14.58 -13.97 -10.97
CA TRP A 94 14.80 -14.56 -12.30
C TRP A 94 16.13 -15.30 -12.34
N ILE A 95 16.33 -16.05 -13.40
CA ILE A 95 17.58 -16.77 -13.63
C ILE A 95 18.35 -16.07 -14.73
N ASP A 96 19.43 -15.41 -14.35
CA ASP A 96 20.42 -14.89 -15.29
C ASP A 96 21.39 -15.99 -15.72
N LYS A 97 21.81 -15.96 -16.98
CA LYS A 97 22.72 -16.99 -17.53
C LYS A 97 24.15 -16.88 -16.99
N THR A 98 24.55 -15.70 -16.56
CA THR A 98 25.90 -15.39 -16.10
C THR A 98 25.99 -15.45 -14.58
N TYR A 99 25.01 -14.89 -13.90
CA TYR A 99 25.01 -14.68 -12.45
C TYR A 99 24.15 -15.67 -11.68
N GLY A 100 23.32 -16.48 -12.36
CA GLY A 100 22.44 -17.44 -11.72
C GLY A 100 21.13 -16.84 -11.26
N LYS A 101 20.66 -17.22 -10.07
CA LYS A 101 19.44 -16.66 -9.48
C LYS A 101 19.72 -15.25 -9.00
N ILE A 102 18.92 -14.28 -9.47
CA ILE A 102 18.91 -12.89 -9.00
C ILE A 102 17.57 -12.66 -8.33
N GLU A 103 17.58 -12.18 -7.10
CA GLU A 103 16.39 -11.81 -6.35
C GLU A 103 16.26 -10.29 -6.35
N GLU A 104 15.07 -9.81 -6.70
CA GLU A 104 14.72 -8.39 -6.70
C GLU A 104 13.71 -8.11 -5.62
N GLN A 105 13.91 -7.04 -4.88
CA GLN A 105 12.96 -6.54 -3.91
C GLN A 105 12.59 -5.10 -4.22
N ILE A 106 11.28 -4.84 -4.29
CA ILE A 106 10.74 -3.49 -4.49
C ILE A 106 10.01 -3.08 -3.21
N THR A 107 10.36 -1.91 -2.70
CA THR A 107 9.77 -1.33 -1.49
C THR A 107 9.30 0.10 -1.74
N CYS A 108 8.56 0.66 -0.78
CA CYS A 108 8.07 2.02 -0.86
C CYS A 108 8.20 2.69 0.51
N GLU A 109 8.85 3.84 0.54
CA GLU A 109 8.91 4.73 1.70
C GLU A 109 7.96 5.90 1.48
N ILE A 110 7.16 6.21 2.49
CA ILE A 110 6.13 7.24 2.41
C ILE A 110 6.37 8.24 3.55
N GLU A 111 6.39 9.51 3.18
CA GLU A 111 6.51 10.63 4.12
C GLU A 111 5.52 11.74 3.73
N PRO A 112 5.19 12.66 4.62
CA PRO A 112 4.40 13.82 4.25
C PRO A 112 5.01 14.58 3.07
N GLY A 113 4.27 14.71 1.99
CA GLY A 113 4.67 15.43 0.78
C GLY A 113 5.54 14.66 -0.20
N ARG A 114 5.90 13.39 0.06
CA ARG A 114 6.73 12.60 -0.87
C ARG A 114 6.52 11.10 -0.74
N VAL A 115 6.80 10.40 -1.82
CA VAL A 115 6.87 8.94 -1.89
C VAL A 115 8.14 8.53 -2.61
N THR A 116 8.86 7.55 -2.07
CA THR A 116 10.10 7.02 -2.64
C THR A 116 9.92 5.55 -2.92
N PHE A 117 10.08 5.14 -4.16
CA PHE A 117 10.17 3.74 -4.54
C PHE A 117 11.64 3.31 -4.54
N ILE A 118 11.91 2.14 -4.00
CA ILE A 118 13.25 1.60 -3.82
C ILE A 118 13.28 0.19 -4.40
N LEU A 119 14.29 -0.09 -5.22
CA LEU A 119 14.55 -1.37 -5.83
C LEU A 119 15.94 -1.85 -5.41
N LYS A 120 16.01 -3.05 -4.86
CA LYS A 120 17.24 -3.75 -4.51
C LYS A 120 17.31 -5.05 -5.27
N ALA A 121 18.49 -5.38 -5.77
CA ALA A 121 18.80 -6.68 -6.33
C ALA A 121 19.98 -7.29 -5.56
N ASP A 122 20.00 -8.60 -5.43
CA ASP A 122 21.05 -9.33 -4.69
C ASP A 122 22.24 -9.72 -5.59
N ASP A 123 22.29 -9.16 -6.77
CA ASP A 123 23.38 -9.36 -7.70
C ASP A 123 24.54 -8.38 -7.50
N HIS A 124 25.56 -8.51 -8.34
CA HIS A 124 26.84 -7.86 -8.25
C HIS A 124 26.86 -6.35 -8.56
N GLY A 125 25.80 -5.65 -8.32
CA GLY A 125 25.66 -4.21 -8.49
C GLY A 125 24.39 -3.86 -9.26
N VAL A 126 23.78 -2.78 -8.85
CA VAL A 126 22.55 -2.29 -9.46
C VAL A 126 22.92 -1.58 -10.76
N ASP A 127 22.80 -2.27 -11.91
CA ASP A 127 22.96 -1.63 -13.21
C ASP A 127 21.58 -1.19 -13.71
N PRO A 128 21.30 0.13 -13.78
CA PRO A 128 20.01 0.65 -14.24
C PRO A 128 19.66 0.26 -15.69
N TYR A 129 20.62 -0.25 -16.48
CA TYR A 129 20.35 -0.72 -17.84
C TYR A 129 19.55 -2.02 -17.94
N TYR A 130 19.37 -2.75 -16.84
CA TYR A 130 18.64 -4.01 -16.83
C TYR A 130 17.16 -3.86 -16.45
N TYR A 131 16.72 -2.69 -16.05
CA TYR A 131 15.37 -2.49 -15.53
C TYR A 131 14.50 -1.73 -16.53
N ASP A 132 13.33 -2.31 -16.75
CA ASP A 132 12.26 -1.70 -17.55
C ASP A 132 11.59 -0.53 -16.80
N THR A 133 10.56 0.02 -17.42
CA THR A 133 9.70 1.00 -16.75
C THR A 133 8.83 0.33 -15.70
N TYR A 134 8.93 0.77 -14.46
CA TYR A 134 8.10 0.30 -13.35
C TYR A 134 6.93 1.24 -13.14
N ASN A 135 5.74 0.66 -12.99
CA ASN A 135 4.53 1.42 -12.73
C ASN A 135 4.01 1.10 -11.32
N PHE A 136 3.59 2.14 -10.62
CA PHE A 136 3.11 2.03 -9.25
C PHE A 136 1.79 2.76 -9.05
N VAL A 137 1.04 2.31 -8.06
CA VAL A 137 -0.21 2.93 -7.62
C VAL A 137 -0.18 3.08 -6.12
N LEU A 138 -0.55 4.26 -5.64
CA LEU A 138 -0.81 4.52 -4.24
C LEU A 138 -2.30 4.71 -4.04
N LYS A 139 -2.92 3.87 -3.22
CA LYS A 139 -4.33 4.01 -2.84
C LYS A 139 -4.43 4.64 -1.46
N LEU A 140 -5.17 5.72 -1.38
CA LEU A 140 -5.39 6.50 -0.17
C LEU A 140 -6.86 6.38 0.26
N ALA A 141 -7.10 6.32 1.58
CA ALA A 141 -8.41 6.43 2.18
C ALA A 141 -8.32 7.19 3.52
N TRP A 142 -9.17 8.23 3.76
CA TRP A 142 -9.14 9.07 4.97
C TRP A 142 -10.50 9.67 5.30
#